data_99ffcdbfb8cf9924681e91f25153a885
#
_entry.id   99ffcdbfb8cf9924681e91f25153a885
#
_cell.length_a   1.000
_cell.length_b   1.000
_cell.length_c   1.000
_cell.angle_alpha   90.00
_cell.angle_beta   90.00
_cell.angle_gamma   90.00
#
_symmetry.space_group_name_H-M   'P 1'
#
loop_
_entity.id
_entity.type
_entity.pdbx_description
1 polymer ?
#
loop_
_entity_poly.entity_id
_entity_poly.type
_entity_poly.pdbx_seq_one_letter_code
_entity_poly.pdbx_strand_id
1 'polypeptide(L)'
;ISSKIYNEEKSIMSLINSDWLEKNLNEVKILDASWHLPKTKRDGYKEFLVEHIENSQFFDLDKNSEFDTTLPHMLPSKKKWQEIISSYGIKNQDNIVIYDNSDVISSCRCWFMFIYFGHDISKIFILDGGLKKWKIDNKKVTNKFIVNNKTSYLAKEIKYLVLNKRQIDENIKLNNFQVIDARGKKRFEGTEPEPRPGLKNGSIKNSKNLPFNECINKFDHTFKGKDELIKIFEHVGIRSDVQQVFTCGSGVTACILAMANKIINDSNPIIYDGSWSE
;
A
#
# COMPACT_ATOMS: atom_id res chain seq x y z
N ILE A 1 34.26 -3.15 -11.46
CA ILE A 1 34.00 -3.76 -10.12
C ILE A 1 32.74 -3.13 -9.50
N SER A 2 32.37 -1.89 -9.89
CA SER A 2 31.21 -1.17 -9.35
C SER A 2 29.83 -1.67 -9.84
N SER A 3 29.75 -2.37 -10.97
CA SER A 3 28.47 -2.83 -11.56
C SER A 3 27.96 -4.18 -11.04
N LYS A 4 28.81 -5.00 -10.42
CA LYS A 4 28.41 -6.32 -9.90
C LYS A 4 27.77 -6.27 -8.51
N ILE A 5 28.15 -5.31 -7.67
CA ILE A 5 27.58 -5.14 -6.32
C ILE A 5 26.13 -4.58 -6.39
N TYR A 6 25.85 -3.78 -7.45
CA TYR A 6 24.50 -3.22 -7.67
C TYR A 6 23.46 -4.24 -8.14
N ASN A 7 23.88 -5.41 -8.68
CA ASN A 7 22.93 -6.39 -9.24
C ASN A 7 22.45 -7.45 -8.21
N GLU A 8 23.13 -7.65 -7.09
CA GLU A 8 22.71 -8.61 -6.06
C GLU A 8 21.72 -7.98 -5.05
N GLU A 9 21.78 -6.65 -4.81
CA GLU A 9 20.80 -5.94 -3.98
C GLU A 9 19.51 -5.57 -4.73
N LYS A 10 19.46 -5.69 -6.05
CA LYS A 10 18.34 -5.27 -6.89
C LYS A 10 17.08 -6.14 -6.79
N SER A 11 17.14 -7.31 -6.14
CA SER A 11 16.01 -8.25 -6.11
C SER A 11 14.97 -8.00 -5.00
N ILE A 12 15.19 -7.06 -4.06
CA ILE A 12 14.36 -6.93 -2.86
C ILE A 12 13.82 -5.51 -2.61
N MET A 13 14.25 -4.48 -3.35
CA MET A 13 13.91 -3.10 -2.99
C MET A 13 12.59 -2.63 -3.62
N SER A 14 11.47 -2.93 -2.95
CA SER A 14 10.21 -2.21 -3.17
C SER A 14 10.18 -0.84 -2.47
N LEU A 15 11.16 -0.55 -1.60
CA LEU A 15 11.36 0.74 -0.93
C LEU A 15 12.57 1.47 -1.49
N ILE A 16 12.44 2.77 -1.68
CA ILE A 16 13.55 3.68 -2.04
C ILE A 16 13.61 4.84 -1.05
N ASN A 17 14.79 5.42 -0.89
CA ASN A 17 14.98 6.59 -0.04
C ASN A 17 14.90 7.91 -0.83
N SER A 18 14.89 9.04 -0.10
CA SER A 18 14.80 10.37 -0.66
C SER A 18 15.99 10.74 -1.56
N ASP A 19 17.21 10.28 -1.24
CA ASP A 19 18.40 10.57 -2.05
C ASP A 19 18.35 9.87 -3.41
N TRP A 20 17.82 8.64 -3.43
CA TRP A 20 17.64 7.92 -4.68
C TRP A 20 16.59 8.63 -5.56
N LEU A 21 15.43 8.98 -4.97
CA LEU A 21 14.39 9.65 -5.74
C LEU A 21 14.83 11.01 -6.28
N GLU A 22 15.51 11.82 -5.47
CA GLU A 22 16.02 13.12 -5.90
C GLU A 22 16.92 13.02 -7.14
N LYS A 23 17.75 11.98 -7.21
CA LYS A 23 18.63 11.73 -8.37
C LYS A 23 17.89 11.22 -9.61
N ASN A 24 16.68 10.69 -9.44
CA ASN A 24 15.93 10.01 -10.51
C ASN A 24 14.58 10.68 -10.83
N LEU A 25 14.33 11.91 -10.37
CA LEU A 25 13.05 12.62 -10.55
C LEU A 25 12.53 12.66 -12.01
N ASN A 26 13.44 12.68 -12.99
CA ASN A 26 13.11 12.74 -14.41
C ASN A 26 13.03 11.36 -15.08
N GLU A 27 13.45 10.30 -14.40
CA GLU A 27 13.55 8.95 -14.95
C GLU A 27 12.40 8.05 -14.53
N VAL A 28 11.53 8.54 -13.62
CA VAL A 28 10.44 7.76 -13.03
C VAL A 28 9.11 8.51 -13.14
N LYS A 29 8.02 7.79 -13.09
CA LYS A 29 6.67 8.34 -12.86
C LYS A 29 6.43 8.40 -11.37
N ILE A 30 5.97 9.55 -10.86
CA ILE A 30 5.80 9.76 -9.42
C ILE A 30 4.33 10.02 -9.14
N LEU A 31 3.78 9.28 -8.17
CA LEU A 31 2.40 9.42 -7.72
C LEU A 31 2.34 9.76 -6.24
N ASP A 32 1.61 10.82 -5.92
CA ASP A 32 1.16 11.12 -4.55
C ASP A 32 -0.17 10.41 -4.32
N ALA A 33 -0.16 9.35 -3.52
CA ALA A 33 -1.34 8.56 -3.18
C ALA A 33 -1.85 8.88 -1.76
N SER A 34 -1.73 10.12 -1.33
CA SER A 34 -2.19 10.57 0.00
C SER A 34 -3.69 10.40 0.16
N TRP A 35 -4.07 9.58 1.13
CA TRP A 35 -5.44 9.41 1.58
C TRP A 35 -5.48 9.49 3.11
N HIS A 36 -6.47 10.18 3.64
CA HIS A 36 -6.61 10.40 5.07
C HIS A 36 -7.89 9.79 5.63
N LEU A 37 -7.82 9.31 6.87
CA LEU A 37 -9.01 8.88 7.59
C LEU A 37 -9.98 10.06 7.74
N PRO A 38 -11.29 9.89 7.50
CA PRO A 38 -12.27 10.98 7.56
C PRO A 38 -12.25 11.79 8.87
N LYS A 39 -11.96 11.11 9.99
CA LYS A 39 -11.86 11.76 11.32
C LYS A 39 -10.77 12.82 11.43
N THR A 40 -9.76 12.78 10.56
CA THR A 40 -8.66 13.76 10.58
C THR A 40 -9.04 15.09 9.96
N LYS A 41 -10.11 15.12 9.17
CA LYS A 41 -10.55 16.28 8.38
C LYS A 41 -9.47 16.83 7.44
N ARG A 42 -8.46 16.03 7.11
CA ARG A 42 -7.43 16.34 6.13
C ARG A 42 -7.91 15.98 4.72
N ASP A 43 -7.38 16.68 3.73
CA ASP A 43 -7.70 16.48 2.31
C ASP A 43 -6.38 16.35 1.54
N GLY A 44 -6.07 15.14 1.08
CA GLY A 44 -4.80 14.84 0.41
C GLY A 44 -4.60 15.65 -0.86
N TYR A 45 -5.67 15.89 -1.63
CA TYR A 45 -5.58 16.70 -2.84
C TYR A 45 -5.29 18.18 -2.53
N LYS A 46 -5.94 18.75 -1.51
CA LYS A 46 -5.64 20.13 -1.10
C LYS A 46 -4.22 20.27 -0.58
N GLU A 47 -3.71 19.29 0.16
CA GLU A 47 -2.32 19.27 0.60
C GLU A 47 -1.37 19.21 -0.60
N PHE A 48 -1.65 18.35 -1.59
CA PHE A 48 -0.89 18.26 -2.84
C PHE A 48 -0.85 19.59 -3.61
N LEU A 49 -1.95 20.34 -3.64
CA LEU A 49 -1.99 21.65 -4.29
C LEU A 49 -1.06 22.69 -3.63
N VAL A 50 -0.80 22.54 -2.33
CA VAL A 50 0.09 23.43 -1.57
C VAL A 50 1.56 23.06 -1.76
N GLU A 51 1.88 21.78 -1.60
CA GLU A 51 3.25 21.29 -1.74
C GLU A 51 3.28 19.79 -2.11
N HIS A 52 4.13 19.42 -3.03
CA HIS A 52 4.36 18.05 -3.44
C HIS A 52 5.79 17.85 -3.98
N ILE A 53 6.18 16.60 -4.19
CA ILE A 53 7.48 16.27 -4.83
C ILE A 53 7.40 16.62 -6.32
N GLU A 54 8.45 17.24 -6.85
CA GLU A 54 8.53 17.63 -8.26
C GLU A 54 8.23 16.44 -9.19
N ASN A 55 7.56 16.71 -10.31
CA ASN A 55 7.12 15.73 -11.30
C ASN A 55 6.07 14.71 -10.80
N SER A 56 5.49 14.89 -9.62
CA SER A 56 4.43 14.00 -9.14
C SER A 56 3.04 14.41 -9.66
N GLN A 57 2.15 13.43 -9.71
CA GLN A 57 0.73 13.58 -9.97
C GLN A 57 -0.05 13.02 -8.79
N PHE A 58 -1.18 13.63 -8.46
CA PHE A 58 -2.04 13.14 -7.39
C PHE A 58 -2.85 11.92 -7.82
N PHE A 59 -2.74 10.83 -7.09
CA PHE A 59 -3.53 9.62 -7.27
C PHE A 59 -4.65 9.59 -6.22
N ASP A 60 -5.86 9.96 -6.61
CA ASP A 60 -7.03 9.96 -5.75
C ASP A 60 -7.50 8.52 -5.49
N LEU A 61 -7.20 7.99 -4.32
CA LEU A 61 -7.51 6.60 -3.97
C LEU A 61 -9.02 6.32 -4.00
N ASP A 62 -9.85 7.27 -3.53
CA ASP A 62 -11.30 7.08 -3.50
C ASP A 62 -11.89 7.06 -4.92
N LYS A 63 -11.52 8.01 -5.78
CA LYS A 63 -11.99 8.07 -7.18
C LYS A 63 -11.49 6.92 -8.04
N ASN A 64 -10.29 6.42 -7.72
CA ASN A 64 -9.64 5.36 -8.48
C ASN A 64 -10.00 3.94 -7.96
N SER A 65 -10.79 3.84 -6.91
CA SER A 65 -11.42 2.60 -6.44
C SER A 65 -12.75 2.32 -7.17
N GLU A 66 -13.33 1.14 -6.93
CA GLU A 66 -14.67 0.82 -7.45
C GLU A 66 -15.72 1.62 -6.68
N PHE A 67 -16.64 2.25 -7.41
CA PHE A 67 -17.69 3.09 -6.83
C PHE A 67 -19.09 2.44 -6.89
N ASP A 68 -19.29 1.45 -7.75
CA ASP A 68 -20.55 0.69 -7.86
C ASP A 68 -20.59 -0.45 -6.83
N THR A 69 -20.33 -0.09 -5.58
CA THR A 69 -20.30 -1.03 -4.45
C THR A 69 -20.54 -0.28 -3.14
N THR A 70 -21.11 -0.97 -2.16
CA THR A 70 -21.24 -0.46 -0.78
C THR A 70 -19.96 -0.61 0.03
N LEU A 71 -19.00 -1.40 -0.46
CA LEU A 71 -17.72 -1.64 0.21
C LEU A 71 -16.69 -0.56 -0.18
N PRO A 72 -16.00 0.02 0.80
CA PRO A 72 -15.03 1.07 0.53
C PRO A 72 -13.74 0.51 -0.09
N HIS A 73 -13.13 1.30 -0.97
CA HIS A 73 -11.80 1.06 -1.56
C HIS A 73 -11.63 -0.26 -2.33
N MET A 74 -12.72 -0.88 -2.78
CA MET A 74 -12.62 -2.09 -3.60
C MET A 74 -11.82 -1.82 -4.88
N LEU A 75 -11.09 -2.84 -5.33
CA LEU A 75 -10.34 -2.75 -6.58
C LEU A 75 -11.28 -2.43 -7.75
N PRO A 76 -10.92 -1.48 -8.62
CA PRO A 76 -11.72 -1.17 -9.80
C PRO A 76 -11.68 -2.32 -10.81
N SER A 77 -12.57 -2.30 -11.80
CA SER A 77 -12.48 -3.24 -12.92
C SER A 77 -11.18 -3.03 -13.70
N LYS A 78 -10.71 -4.11 -14.36
CA LYS A 78 -9.54 -4.06 -15.24
C LYS A 78 -9.62 -2.91 -16.27
N LYS A 79 -10.79 -2.74 -16.89
CA LYS A 79 -11.02 -1.68 -17.90
C LYS A 79 -10.85 -0.29 -17.26
N LYS A 80 -11.49 -0.06 -16.11
CA LYS A 80 -11.39 1.21 -15.38
C LYS A 80 -9.94 1.50 -14.97
N TRP A 81 -9.21 0.50 -14.49
CA TRP A 81 -7.78 0.65 -14.15
C TRP A 81 -6.93 1.06 -15.36
N GLN A 82 -7.12 0.41 -16.52
CA GLN A 82 -6.42 0.77 -17.75
C GLN A 82 -6.66 2.23 -18.15
N GLU A 83 -7.90 2.69 -18.06
CA GLU A 83 -8.29 4.07 -18.37
C GLU A 83 -7.65 5.06 -17.39
N ILE A 84 -7.68 4.75 -16.09
CA ILE A 84 -7.06 5.56 -15.03
C ILE A 84 -5.56 5.70 -15.30
N ILE A 85 -4.83 4.60 -15.38
CA ILE A 85 -3.37 4.63 -15.49
C ILE A 85 -2.91 5.23 -16.82
N SER A 86 -3.65 4.97 -17.90
CA SER A 86 -3.40 5.63 -19.20
C SER A 86 -3.54 7.16 -19.09
N SER A 87 -4.50 7.66 -18.30
CA SER A 87 -4.70 9.10 -18.11
C SER A 87 -3.56 9.78 -17.34
N TYR A 88 -2.85 9.05 -16.48
CA TYR A 88 -1.63 9.52 -15.80
C TYR A 88 -0.39 9.52 -16.73
N GLY A 89 -0.52 9.09 -18.00
CA GLY A 89 0.60 9.02 -18.92
C GLY A 89 1.63 7.95 -18.54
N ILE A 90 1.20 6.90 -17.86
CA ILE A 90 2.03 5.76 -17.45
C ILE A 90 1.92 4.64 -18.49
N LYS A 91 3.04 4.00 -18.79
CA LYS A 91 3.17 2.83 -19.67
C LYS A 91 3.56 1.61 -18.84
N ASN A 92 3.34 0.41 -19.39
CA ASN A 92 3.67 -0.85 -18.70
C ASN A 92 5.16 -1.03 -18.37
N GLN A 93 6.05 -0.36 -19.09
CA GLN A 93 7.50 -0.46 -18.88
C GLN A 93 8.08 0.63 -17.96
N ASP A 94 7.28 1.61 -17.52
CA ASP A 94 7.76 2.72 -16.72
C ASP A 94 8.14 2.26 -15.30
N ASN A 95 9.16 2.89 -14.73
CA ASN A 95 9.42 2.83 -13.31
C ASN A 95 8.49 3.81 -12.59
N ILE A 96 7.85 3.34 -11.52
CA ILE A 96 6.86 4.10 -10.77
C ILE A 96 7.32 4.23 -9.33
N VAL A 97 7.32 5.45 -8.82
CA VAL A 97 7.52 5.74 -7.40
C VAL A 97 6.21 6.28 -6.83
N ILE A 98 5.77 5.68 -5.74
CA ILE A 98 4.55 6.08 -5.05
C ILE A 98 4.93 6.59 -3.66
N TYR A 99 4.38 7.73 -3.28
CA TYR A 99 4.53 8.25 -1.93
C TYR A 99 3.19 8.73 -1.37
N ASP A 100 3.18 9.10 -0.12
CA ASP A 100 2.04 9.74 0.54
C ASP A 100 2.49 10.72 1.62
N ASN A 101 1.53 11.50 2.13
CA ASN A 101 1.63 12.33 3.33
C ASN A 101 0.60 11.87 4.37
N SER A 102 0.39 10.57 4.50
CA SER A 102 -0.69 9.98 5.26
C SER A 102 -0.21 9.22 6.50
N ASP A 103 -0.94 9.36 7.60
CA ASP A 103 -0.68 8.58 8.83
C ASP A 103 -1.02 7.10 8.68
N VAL A 104 -1.72 6.73 7.60
CA VAL A 104 -2.07 5.33 7.28
C VAL A 104 -1.27 4.77 6.09
N ILE A 105 -0.17 5.42 5.71
CA ILE A 105 0.77 5.01 4.67
C ILE A 105 0.02 4.48 3.43
N SER A 106 -0.87 5.33 2.89
CA SER A 106 -1.81 4.95 1.82
C SER A 106 -1.12 4.63 0.49
N SER A 107 0.14 5.03 0.31
CA SER A 107 0.99 4.63 -0.82
C SER A 107 1.08 3.10 -0.98
N CYS A 108 1.04 2.34 0.12
CA CYS A 108 1.02 0.87 0.09
C CYS A 108 -0.20 0.31 -0.64
N ARG A 109 -1.38 0.96 -0.52
CA ARG A 109 -2.57 0.53 -1.26
C ARG A 109 -2.40 0.76 -2.75
N CYS A 110 -1.93 1.92 -3.17
CA CYS A 110 -1.66 2.22 -4.57
C CYS A 110 -0.62 1.26 -5.16
N TRP A 111 0.47 0.98 -4.43
CA TRP A 111 1.48 -0.02 -4.78
C TRP A 111 0.85 -1.40 -5.02
N PHE A 112 -0.01 -1.87 -4.12
CA PHE A 112 -0.71 -3.14 -4.26
C PHE A 112 -1.61 -3.17 -5.51
N MET A 113 -2.33 -2.08 -5.80
CA MET A 113 -3.19 -1.98 -6.99
C MET A 113 -2.38 -2.17 -8.27
N PHE A 114 -1.22 -1.54 -8.42
CA PHE A 114 -0.35 -1.75 -9.57
C PHE A 114 0.10 -3.20 -9.72
N ILE A 115 0.49 -3.85 -8.62
CA ILE A 115 0.89 -5.27 -8.65
C ILE A 115 -0.28 -6.16 -9.05
N TYR A 116 -1.45 -5.96 -8.44
CA TYR A 116 -2.64 -6.74 -8.76
C TYR A 116 -3.02 -6.65 -10.24
N PHE A 117 -2.87 -5.47 -10.84
CA PHE A 117 -3.13 -5.26 -12.27
C PHE A 117 -1.93 -5.54 -13.17
N GLY A 118 -0.91 -6.22 -12.66
CA GLY A 118 0.14 -6.84 -13.46
C GLY A 118 1.25 -5.91 -13.93
N HIS A 119 1.42 -4.75 -13.29
CA HIS A 119 2.65 -3.99 -13.49
C HIS A 119 3.84 -4.77 -12.92
N ASP A 120 5.00 -4.69 -13.58
CA ASP A 120 6.21 -5.40 -13.15
C ASP A 120 6.62 -4.92 -11.74
N ILE A 121 6.57 -5.84 -10.77
CA ILE A 121 6.86 -5.55 -9.36
C ILE A 121 8.27 -4.98 -9.15
N SER A 122 9.22 -5.30 -10.03
CA SER A 122 10.59 -4.75 -9.99
C SER A 122 10.68 -3.29 -10.43
N LYS A 123 9.58 -2.72 -10.92
CA LYS A 123 9.45 -1.35 -11.42
C LYS A 123 8.52 -0.48 -10.59
N ILE A 124 8.03 -0.99 -9.46
CA ILE A 124 7.15 -0.23 -8.58
C ILE A 124 7.81 -0.07 -7.22
N PHE A 125 7.97 1.16 -6.80
CA PHE A 125 8.66 1.52 -5.58
C PHE A 125 7.78 2.40 -4.69
N ILE A 126 7.93 2.27 -3.38
CA ILE A 126 7.41 3.22 -2.40
C ILE A 126 8.59 4.08 -1.90
N LEU A 127 8.38 5.38 -1.85
CA LEU A 127 9.29 6.29 -1.15
C LEU A 127 9.13 6.08 0.35
N ASP A 128 10.14 5.48 0.98
CA ASP A 128 10.11 5.16 2.40
C ASP A 128 10.03 6.43 3.26
N GLY A 129 9.01 6.52 4.11
CA GLY A 129 8.68 7.69 4.89
C GLY A 129 7.91 8.80 4.15
N GLY A 130 7.64 8.63 2.84
CA GLY A 130 6.82 9.52 2.03
C GLY A 130 7.26 10.99 2.07
N LEU A 131 6.30 11.91 1.93
CA LEU A 131 6.56 13.35 1.97
C LEU A 131 7.13 13.81 3.31
N LYS A 132 6.76 13.16 4.41
CA LYS A 132 7.25 13.50 5.74
C LYS A 132 8.77 13.33 5.82
N LYS A 133 9.29 12.18 5.45
CA LYS A 133 10.74 11.91 5.44
C LYS A 133 11.46 12.77 4.41
N TRP A 134 10.88 12.96 3.22
CA TRP A 134 11.39 13.86 2.19
C TRP A 134 11.69 15.26 2.73
N LYS A 135 10.76 15.82 3.52
CA LYS A 135 10.92 17.13 4.16
C LYS A 135 11.94 17.11 5.31
N ILE A 136 11.98 16.05 6.12
CA ILE A 136 13.01 15.86 7.17
C ILE A 136 14.41 15.85 6.56
N ASP A 137 14.58 15.24 5.38
CA ASP A 137 15.84 15.20 4.64
C ASP A 137 16.14 16.51 3.89
N ASN A 138 15.35 17.57 4.12
CA ASN A 138 15.48 18.89 3.51
C ASN A 138 15.42 18.88 1.97
N LYS A 139 14.68 17.92 1.39
CA LYS A 139 14.47 17.86 -0.04
C LYS A 139 13.43 18.88 -0.51
N LYS A 140 13.59 19.37 -1.74
CA LYS A 140 12.72 20.42 -2.29
C LYS A 140 11.33 19.92 -2.60
N VAL A 141 10.35 20.77 -2.33
CA VAL A 141 8.95 20.59 -2.73
C VAL A 141 8.53 21.70 -3.69
N THR A 142 7.47 21.47 -4.44
CA THR A 142 6.92 22.40 -5.41
C THR A 142 5.40 22.43 -5.33
N ASN A 143 4.77 23.43 -5.94
CA ASN A 143 3.34 23.47 -6.22
C ASN A 143 3.04 23.56 -7.73
N LYS A 144 4.05 23.27 -8.57
CA LYS A 144 3.93 23.32 -10.02
C LYS A 144 3.42 21.98 -10.54
N PHE A 145 2.33 22.02 -11.29
CA PHE A 145 1.73 20.82 -11.90
C PHE A 145 2.43 20.43 -13.18
N ILE A 146 2.48 19.13 -13.41
CA ILE A 146 2.85 18.56 -14.71
C ILE A 146 1.60 18.06 -15.42
N VAL A 147 1.62 18.10 -16.75
CA VAL A 147 0.61 17.50 -17.61
C VAL A 147 1.28 16.42 -18.44
N ASN A 148 0.81 15.19 -18.30
CA ASN A 148 1.29 14.09 -19.13
C ASN A 148 0.30 13.80 -20.26
N ASN A 149 0.82 13.41 -21.41
CA ASN A 149 0.00 12.91 -22.51
C ASN A 149 -0.55 11.53 -22.13
N LYS A 150 -1.82 11.28 -22.46
CA LYS A 150 -2.44 9.97 -22.28
C LYS A 150 -1.64 8.89 -23.03
N THR A 151 -1.48 7.75 -22.37
CA THR A 151 -0.80 6.56 -22.92
C THR A 151 -1.79 5.44 -23.21
N SER A 152 -1.27 4.27 -23.60
CA SER A 152 -2.01 3.02 -23.64
C SER A 152 -1.41 2.06 -22.61
N TYR A 153 -2.10 1.88 -21.48
CA TYR A 153 -1.69 0.95 -20.43
C TYR A 153 -2.55 -0.32 -20.52
N LEU A 154 -1.92 -1.48 -20.44
CA LEU A 154 -2.59 -2.78 -20.47
C LEU A 154 -2.52 -3.44 -19.11
N ALA A 155 -3.66 -3.70 -18.49
CA ALA A 155 -3.75 -4.40 -17.22
C ALA A 155 -3.93 -5.90 -17.39
N LYS A 156 -3.34 -6.65 -16.45
CA LYS A 156 -3.52 -8.10 -16.32
C LYS A 156 -3.78 -8.43 -14.85
N GLU A 157 -5.01 -8.79 -14.50
CA GLU A 157 -5.35 -9.12 -13.12
C GLU A 157 -4.60 -10.37 -12.63
N ILE A 158 -3.92 -10.26 -11.51
CA ILE A 158 -3.27 -11.36 -10.81
C ILE A 158 -4.18 -11.83 -9.69
N LYS A 159 -5.22 -12.58 -10.05
CA LYS A 159 -6.38 -12.89 -9.19
C LYS A 159 -6.03 -13.58 -7.88
N TYR A 160 -4.97 -14.39 -7.82
CA TYR A 160 -4.58 -15.08 -6.59
C TYR A 160 -4.07 -14.14 -5.47
N LEU A 161 -3.78 -12.88 -5.81
CA LEU A 161 -3.38 -11.86 -4.82
C LEU A 161 -4.56 -11.31 -4.01
N VAL A 162 -5.79 -11.62 -4.41
CA VAL A 162 -7.00 -11.16 -3.72
C VAL A 162 -7.86 -12.35 -3.34
N LEU A 163 -8.15 -12.48 -2.05
CA LEU A 163 -9.11 -13.44 -1.55
C LEU A 163 -10.46 -12.77 -1.31
N ASN A 164 -11.52 -13.53 -1.51
CA ASN A 164 -12.89 -13.13 -1.26
C ASN A 164 -13.40 -13.70 0.09
N LYS A 165 -14.57 -13.22 0.52
CA LYS A 165 -15.20 -13.64 1.77
C LYS A 165 -15.34 -15.15 1.89
N ARG A 166 -15.79 -15.84 0.82
CA ARG A 166 -15.97 -17.30 0.86
C ARG A 166 -14.68 -18.03 1.20
N GLN A 167 -13.56 -17.63 0.60
CA GLN A 167 -12.23 -18.23 0.86
C GLN A 167 -11.79 -17.99 2.31
N ILE A 168 -12.09 -16.82 2.87
CA ILE A 168 -11.81 -16.50 4.27
C ILE A 168 -12.67 -17.35 5.18
N ASP A 169 -13.99 -17.47 4.92
CA ASP A 169 -14.92 -18.27 5.72
C ASP A 169 -14.56 -19.77 5.69
N GLU A 170 -14.17 -20.30 4.53
CA GLU A 170 -13.68 -21.67 4.39
C GLU A 170 -12.39 -21.89 5.20
N ASN A 171 -11.47 -20.91 5.21
CA ASN A 171 -10.23 -21.01 5.96
C ASN A 171 -10.40 -21.04 7.49
N ILE A 172 -11.49 -20.51 8.02
CA ILE A 172 -11.81 -20.63 9.45
C ILE A 172 -11.87 -22.10 9.91
N LYS A 173 -12.28 -23.01 9.00
CA LYS A 173 -12.33 -24.45 9.26
C LYS A 173 -11.07 -25.18 8.82
N LEU A 174 -10.52 -24.80 7.67
CA LEU A 174 -9.41 -25.50 7.01
C LEU A 174 -8.04 -25.10 7.56
N ASN A 175 -7.90 -23.85 8.01
CA ASN A 175 -6.66 -23.27 8.55
C ASN A 175 -5.44 -23.43 7.62
N ASN A 176 -5.67 -23.25 6.30
CA ASN A 176 -4.63 -23.40 5.27
C ASN A 176 -3.66 -22.21 5.19
N PHE A 177 -4.09 -21.04 5.68
CA PHE A 177 -3.31 -19.81 5.72
C PHE A 177 -3.63 -18.99 6.96
N GLN A 178 -2.71 -18.10 7.34
CA GLN A 178 -2.93 -17.17 8.45
C GLN A 178 -3.57 -15.88 7.93
N VAL A 179 -4.66 -15.44 8.57
CA VAL A 179 -5.27 -14.12 8.36
C VAL A 179 -4.70 -13.16 9.39
N ILE A 180 -4.14 -12.03 8.94
CA ILE A 180 -3.52 -11.03 9.79
C ILE A 180 -4.27 -9.70 9.62
N ASP A 181 -4.80 -9.17 10.72
CA ASP A 181 -5.59 -7.96 10.77
C ASP A 181 -4.74 -6.76 11.20
N ALA A 182 -4.66 -5.76 10.33
CA ALA A 182 -3.87 -4.55 10.53
C ALA A 182 -4.55 -3.47 11.39
N ARG A 183 -5.81 -3.67 11.82
CA ARG A 183 -6.53 -2.71 12.66
C ARG A 183 -5.90 -2.59 14.04
N GLY A 184 -6.16 -1.47 14.71
CA GLY A 184 -5.78 -1.28 16.10
C GLY A 184 -6.38 -2.37 17.02
N LYS A 185 -5.65 -2.71 18.07
CA LYS A 185 -5.98 -3.81 19.00
C LYS A 185 -7.42 -3.73 19.53
N LYS A 186 -7.87 -2.56 19.99
CA LYS A 186 -9.21 -2.37 20.54
C LYS A 186 -10.33 -2.66 19.54
N ARG A 187 -10.15 -2.27 18.27
CA ARG A 187 -11.11 -2.60 17.20
C ARG A 187 -11.11 -4.10 16.91
N PHE A 188 -9.95 -4.72 16.85
CA PHE A 188 -9.81 -6.17 16.68
C PHE A 188 -10.49 -6.97 17.80
N GLU A 189 -10.31 -6.55 19.05
CA GLU A 189 -10.91 -7.17 20.24
C GLU A 189 -12.41 -6.83 20.40
N GLY A 190 -12.94 -5.91 19.58
CA GLY A 190 -14.34 -5.50 19.65
C GLY A 190 -14.69 -4.58 20.83
N THR A 191 -13.67 -4.03 21.53
CA THR A 191 -13.83 -3.12 22.66
C THR A 191 -13.98 -1.66 22.27
N GLU A 192 -13.75 -1.34 20.99
CA GLU A 192 -13.94 -0.03 20.37
C GLU A 192 -14.82 -0.19 19.12
N PRO A 193 -15.78 0.74 18.88
CA PRO A 193 -16.63 0.67 17.70
C PRO A 193 -15.85 0.88 16.41
N GLU A 194 -16.36 0.30 15.32
CA GLU A 194 -15.85 0.58 13.99
C GLU A 194 -16.16 2.03 13.57
N PRO A 195 -15.24 2.70 12.83
CA PRO A 195 -15.45 4.08 12.38
C PRO A 195 -16.63 4.25 11.42
N ARG A 196 -17.01 3.17 10.71
CA ARG A 196 -18.15 3.17 9.79
C ARG A 196 -19.39 2.64 10.48
N PRO A 197 -20.53 3.34 10.34
CA PRO A 197 -21.80 2.88 10.91
C PRO A 197 -22.22 1.51 10.35
N GLY A 198 -22.88 0.70 11.19
CA GLY A 198 -23.46 -0.57 10.79
C GLY A 198 -22.51 -1.77 10.78
N LEU A 199 -21.22 -1.57 11.00
CA LEU A 199 -20.27 -2.67 11.12
C LEU A 199 -20.29 -3.29 12.52
N LYS A 200 -20.16 -4.62 12.58
CA LYS A 200 -20.03 -5.36 13.83
C LYS A 200 -18.67 -5.08 14.48
N ASN A 201 -18.62 -5.16 15.80
CA ASN A 201 -17.36 -5.16 16.54
C ASN A 201 -16.72 -6.56 16.52
N GLY A 202 -15.39 -6.62 16.67
CA GLY A 202 -14.65 -7.87 16.75
C GLY A 202 -13.75 -8.13 15.55
N SER A 203 -13.46 -9.39 15.27
CA SER A 203 -12.50 -9.80 14.26
C SER A 203 -12.87 -11.12 13.59
N ILE A 204 -12.23 -11.43 12.48
CA ILE A 204 -12.33 -12.70 11.80
C ILE A 204 -11.83 -13.80 12.74
N LYS A 205 -12.61 -14.87 12.89
CA LYS A 205 -12.23 -15.99 13.75
C LYS A 205 -10.87 -16.59 13.30
N ASN A 206 -10.04 -16.93 14.28
CA ASN A 206 -8.69 -17.46 14.08
C ASN A 206 -7.69 -16.48 13.41
N SER A 207 -8.05 -15.23 13.18
CA SER A 207 -7.10 -14.22 12.71
C SER A 207 -6.16 -13.77 13.82
N LYS A 208 -5.00 -13.25 13.42
CA LYS A 208 -4.03 -12.61 14.32
C LYS A 208 -4.09 -11.09 14.15
N ASN A 209 -3.80 -10.36 15.20
CA ASN A 209 -3.74 -8.91 15.15
C ASN A 209 -2.30 -8.42 15.13
N LEU A 210 -1.96 -7.64 14.13
CA LEU A 210 -0.75 -6.84 14.07
C LEU A 210 -1.14 -5.42 13.64
N PRO A 211 -1.33 -4.48 14.56
CA PRO A 211 -1.61 -3.10 14.19
C PRO A 211 -0.52 -2.56 13.27
N PHE A 212 -0.91 -2.00 12.12
CA PHE A 212 0.04 -1.58 11.09
C PHE A 212 1.11 -0.60 11.57
N ASN A 213 0.78 0.25 12.53
CA ASN A 213 1.69 1.22 13.10
C ASN A 213 2.87 0.61 13.87
N GLU A 214 2.78 -0.67 14.26
CA GLU A 214 3.91 -1.40 14.85
C GLU A 214 5.04 -1.64 13.84
N CYS A 215 4.74 -1.61 12.54
CA CYS A 215 5.73 -1.78 11.47
C CYS A 215 6.39 -0.46 11.03
N ILE A 216 5.95 0.69 11.56
CA ILE A 216 6.31 2.02 11.08
C ILE A 216 6.99 2.83 12.19
N ASN A 217 8.02 3.58 11.85
CA ASN A 217 8.66 4.55 12.72
C ASN A 217 7.78 5.82 12.81
N LYS A 218 7.31 6.15 13.99
CA LYS A 218 6.40 7.31 14.23
C LYS A 218 7.04 8.65 13.85
N PHE A 219 8.36 8.76 13.97
CA PHE A 219 9.05 10.02 13.76
C PHE A 219 9.02 10.44 12.29
N ASP A 220 9.33 9.54 11.39
CA ASP A 220 9.56 9.86 9.98
C ASP A 220 8.71 9.04 9.00
N HIS A 221 7.83 8.17 9.50
CA HIS A 221 6.95 7.26 8.74
C HIS A 221 7.69 6.22 7.89
N THR A 222 8.98 6.02 8.08
CA THR A 222 9.70 4.91 7.42
C THR A 222 9.28 3.56 7.98
N PHE A 223 9.42 2.52 7.18
CA PHE A 223 9.31 1.16 7.70
C PHE A 223 10.45 0.88 8.68
N LYS A 224 10.17 0.06 9.68
CA LYS A 224 11.18 -0.49 10.56
C LYS A 224 12.11 -1.42 9.78
N GLY A 225 13.34 -1.59 10.29
CA GLY A 225 14.34 -2.46 9.67
C GLY A 225 13.87 -3.93 9.63
N LYS A 226 14.40 -4.70 8.66
CA LYS A 226 14.04 -6.11 8.43
C LYS A 226 14.08 -6.94 9.70
N ASP A 227 15.17 -6.86 10.49
CA ASP A 227 15.35 -7.66 11.70
C ASP A 227 14.33 -7.30 12.80
N GLU A 228 13.93 -6.01 12.88
CA GLU A 228 12.91 -5.56 13.82
C GLU A 228 11.52 -6.06 13.37
N LEU A 229 11.22 -5.98 12.07
CA LEU A 229 9.97 -6.50 11.51
C LEU A 229 9.83 -8.01 11.73
N ILE A 230 10.91 -8.78 11.57
CA ILE A 230 10.91 -10.23 11.86
C ILE A 230 10.48 -10.47 13.31
N LYS A 231 11.10 -9.79 14.28
CA LYS A 231 10.75 -9.93 15.70
C LYS A 231 9.29 -9.55 16.00
N ILE A 232 8.78 -8.51 15.35
CA ILE A 232 7.38 -8.09 15.49
C ILE A 232 6.43 -9.18 14.97
N PHE A 233 6.70 -9.74 13.79
CA PHE A 233 5.88 -10.80 13.20
C PHE A 233 5.92 -12.08 14.06
N GLU A 234 7.09 -12.48 14.51
CA GLU A 234 7.26 -13.65 15.40
C GLU A 234 6.52 -13.45 16.73
N HIS A 235 6.61 -12.26 17.33
CA HIS A 235 5.95 -11.94 18.60
C HIS A 235 4.43 -12.16 18.58
N VAL A 236 3.78 -11.84 17.45
CA VAL A 236 2.34 -12.07 17.27
C VAL A 236 2.02 -13.46 16.71
N GLY A 237 3.04 -14.30 16.51
CA GLY A 237 2.92 -15.68 16.04
C GLY A 237 2.57 -15.77 14.55
N ILE A 238 3.03 -14.84 13.74
CA ILE A 238 2.97 -14.94 12.27
C ILE A 238 4.11 -15.85 11.82
N ARG A 239 3.76 -16.90 11.11
CA ARG A 239 4.69 -17.96 10.68
C ARG A 239 5.12 -17.72 9.24
N SER A 240 6.43 -17.83 8.97
CA SER A 240 6.99 -17.66 7.62
C SER A 240 6.77 -18.88 6.71
N ASP A 241 6.52 -20.07 7.30
CA ASP A 241 6.27 -21.32 6.57
C ASP A 241 4.82 -21.53 6.13
N VAL A 242 3.93 -20.58 6.43
CA VAL A 242 2.51 -20.60 6.07
C VAL A 242 2.18 -19.32 5.32
N GLN A 243 1.34 -19.44 4.30
CA GLN A 243 0.83 -18.27 3.55
C GLN A 243 0.15 -17.28 4.48
N GLN A 244 0.46 -15.99 4.34
CA GLN A 244 -0.20 -14.90 5.03
C GLN A 244 -1.19 -14.20 4.09
N VAL A 245 -2.35 -13.84 4.65
CA VAL A 245 -3.38 -13.03 4.00
C VAL A 245 -3.68 -11.84 4.90
N PHE A 246 -3.54 -10.64 4.37
CA PHE A 246 -3.68 -9.43 5.16
C PHE A 246 -5.07 -8.82 4.99
N THR A 247 -5.63 -8.33 6.09
CA THR A 247 -6.94 -7.67 6.15
C THR A 247 -6.87 -6.44 7.04
N CYS A 248 -7.86 -5.58 6.94
CA CYS A 248 -8.05 -4.46 7.87
C CYS A 248 -9.53 -4.03 7.92
N GLY A 249 -9.83 -2.75 7.92
CA GLY A 249 -11.21 -2.24 7.79
C GLY A 249 -11.71 -2.24 6.35
N SER A 250 -10.87 -1.86 5.39
CA SER A 250 -11.24 -1.63 3.98
C SER A 250 -10.10 -1.88 2.98
N GLY A 251 -9.15 -2.73 3.33
CA GLY A 251 -8.06 -3.12 2.43
C GLY A 251 -6.91 -2.10 2.28
N VAL A 252 -6.96 -0.94 2.92
CA VAL A 252 -5.89 0.09 2.80
C VAL A 252 -4.69 -0.27 3.68
N THR A 253 -4.85 -0.32 5.00
CA THR A 253 -3.73 -0.57 5.93
C THR A 253 -3.25 -2.02 5.93
N ALA A 254 -4.04 -2.96 5.42
CA ALA A 254 -3.62 -4.33 5.14
C ALA A 254 -2.39 -4.38 4.21
N CYS A 255 -2.31 -3.45 3.25
CA CYS A 255 -1.20 -3.35 2.30
C CYS A 255 0.12 -2.93 2.98
N ILE A 256 0.08 -2.27 4.13
CA ILE A 256 1.28 -1.96 4.93
C ILE A 256 1.89 -3.24 5.48
N LEU A 257 1.07 -4.14 6.02
CA LEU A 257 1.56 -5.44 6.49
C LEU A 257 2.06 -6.32 5.35
N ALA A 258 1.41 -6.24 4.18
CA ALA A 258 1.87 -6.94 2.99
C ALA A 258 3.25 -6.43 2.51
N MET A 259 3.49 -5.11 2.58
CA MET A 259 4.80 -4.53 2.30
C MET A 259 5.83 -4.95 3.36
N ALA A 260 5.49 -4.89 4.65
CA ALA A 260 6.36 -5.35 5.73
C ALA A 260 6.75 -6.84 5.54
N ASN A 261 5.79 -7.69 5.19
CA ASN A 261 6.05 -9.09 4.87
C ASN A 261 6.96 -9.28 3.65
N LYS A 262 6.80 -8.42 2.64
CA LYS A 262 7.70 -8.42 1.47
C LYS A 262 9.14 -8.03 1.85
N ILE A 263 9.32 -7.07 2.74
CA ILE A 263 10.65 -6.70 3.28
C ILE A 263 11.28 -7.89 4.01
N ILE A 264 10.49 -8.67 4.75
CA ILE A 264 10.98 -9.83 5.51
C ILE A 264 11.34 -11.00 4.58
N ASN A 265 10.42 -11.40 3.69
CA ASN A 265 10.43 -12.69 3.00
C ASN A 265 10.43 -12.60 1.47
N ASP A 266 10.41 -11.41 0.89
CA ASP A 266 10.17 -11.18 -0.55
C ASP A 266 8.90 -11.89 -1.09
N SER A 267 7.87 -12.01 -0.24
CA SER A 267 6.64 -12.73 -0.56
C SER A 267 5.64 -11.86 -1.32
N ASN A 268 4.72 -12.52 -2.05
CA ASN A 268 3.65 -11.83 -2.74
C ASN A 268 2.65 -11.23 -1.74
N PRO A 269 2.15 -9.99 -2.02
CA PRO A 269 1.12 -9.37 -1.20
C PRO A 269 -0.24 -10.01 -1.48
N ILE A 270 -0.80 -10.74 -0.51
CA ILE A 270 -2.13 -11.35 -0.63
C ILE A 270 -3.08 -10.63 0.33
N ILE A 271 -4.15 -10.06 -0.22
CA ILE A 271 -5.08 -9.20 0.51
C ILE A 271 -6.49 -9.80 0.48
N TYR A 272 -7.20 -9.76 1.60
CA TYR A 272 -8.64 -9.86 1.62
C TYR A 272 -9.22 -8.46 1.38
N ASP A 273 -9.67 -8.20 0.14
CA ASP A 273 -10.02 -6.84 -0.32
C ASP A 273 -11.28 -6.28 0.35
N GLY A 274 -12.33 -7.08 0.51
CA GLY A 274 -13.54 -6.69 1.25
C GLY A 274 -13.25 -6.36 2.71
N SER A 275 -12.27 -7.02 3.31
CA SER A 275 -11.82 -6.80 4.68
C SER A 275 -12.97 -6.92 5.70
N TRP A 276 -12.86 -6.22 6.83
CA TRP A 276 -13.91 -6.25 7.87
C TRP A 276 -15.21 -5.56 7.44
N SER A 277 -15.18 -4.74 6.40
CA SER A 277 -16.38 -4.07 5.87
C SER A 277 -17.33 -5.00 5.12
N GLU A 278 -16.90 -6.21 4.69
CA GLU A 278 -17.71 -7.23 4.02
C GLU A 278 -18.32 -8.21 5.03
#